data_cac94d0ae2709ebb52854caa1e48850f
#
_entry.id   cac94d0ae2709ebb52854caa1e48850f
#
_cell.length_a   1.000
_cell.length_b   1.000
_cell.length_c   1.000
_cell.angle_alpha   90.00
_cell.angle_beta   90.00
_cell.angle_gamma   90.00
#
_symmetry.space_group_name_H-M   'P 1'
#
loop_
_entity.id
_entity.type
_entity.pdbx_description
1 polymer ?
#
loop_
_entity_poly.entity_id
_entity_poly.type
_entity_poly.pdbx_seq_one_letter_code
_entity_poly.pdbx_strand_id
1 'polypeptide(L)'
;MESYGRFAGVYDVFMDNVNYREWADYIIETLAQDEIRDGLVLELGCGTGTVTEMLADAGYDMIGIDNSEEMLAEAMEKRAESGHDILYLLQDMQDFELYGTVRAVISVCDSMNYLTDEEDLEYLFALVNNYLDPGGLFIFDMNTIHKYRDVIGDTTIAEDREDGSFIWENSYDRENALNVYELALFLPREDGLYEKLSLIHISEPTRQEAIS
;
A
#
# COMPACT_ATOMS: atom_id res chain seq x y z
N MET A 1 12.79 -6.60 14.35
CA MET A 1 12.45 -5.18 14.46
C MET A 1 13.44 -4.28 13.72
N GLU A 2 14.77 -4.40 13.85
CA GLU A 2 15.74 -3.57 13.07
C GLU A 2 15.71 -3.76 11.54
N SER A 3 15.28 -4.90 11.03
CA SER A 3 15.29 -5.19 9.58
C SER A 3 14.18 -4.48 8.80
N TYR A 4 13.02 -4.25 9.41
CA TYR A 4 11.91 -3.54 8.77
C TYR A 4 12.16 -2.03 8.66
N GLY A 5 12.78 -1.40 9.66
CA GLY A 5 13.09 0.02 9.61
C GLY A 5 14.01 0.41 8.45
N ARG A 6 15.00 -0.44 8.15
CA ARG A 6 15.88 -0.21 6.99
C ARG A 6 15.21 -0.52 5.65
N PHE A 7 14.18 -1.38 5.63
CA PHE A 7 13.40 -1.62 4.43
C PHE A 7 12.57 -0.40 4.05
N ALA A 8 11.88 0.23 4.99
CA ALA A 8 11.09 1.43 4.72
C ALA A 8 11.94 2.55 4.10
N GLY A 9 13.15 2.80 4.62
CA GLY A 9 14.06 3.83 4.10
C GLY A 9 14.61 3.56 2.69
N VAL A 10 14.46 2.34 2.16
CA VAL A 10 14.86 2.01 0.78
C VAL A 10 13.68 1.60 -0.09
N TYR A 11 12.49 1.51 0.49
CA TYR A 11 11.28 1.07 -0.20
C TYR A 11 11.02 1.87 -1.47
N ASP A 12 11.02 3.19 -1.36
CA ASP A 12 10.74 4.07 -2.49
C ASP A 12 11.79 3.96 -3.61
N VAL A 13 13.05 3.66 -3.26
CA VAL A 13 14.12 3.44 -4.24
C VAL A 13 13.85 2.21 -5.09
N PHE A 14 13.36 1.12 -4.47
CA PHE A 14 13.05 -0.11 -5.18
C PHE A 14 11.66 -0.13 -5.83
N MET A 15 10.81 0.85 -5.50
CA MET A 15 9.48 1.04 -6.08
C MET A 15 9.45 2.11 -7.19
N ASP A 16 10.60 2.51 -7.74
CA ASP A 16 10.74 3.52 -8.79
C ASP A 16 10.07 3.11 -10.14
N ASN A 17 9.81 1.82 -10.31
CA ASN A 17 9.04 1.27 -11.43
C ASN A 17 7.52 1.44 -11.29
N VAL A 18 7.03 1.83 -10.10
CA VAL A 18 5.61 2.12 -9.85
C VAL A 18 5.33 3.58 -10.21
N ASN A 19 4.43 3.79 -11.16
CA ASN A 19 4.04 5.15 -11.54
C ASN A 19 2.99 5.71 -10.58
N TYR A 20 3.41 6.07 -9.37
CA TYR A 20 2.53 6.65 -8.35
C TYR A 20 1.77 7.89 -8.85
N ARG A 21 2.35 8.65 -9.79
CA ARG A 21 1.70 9.83 -10.37
C ARG A 21 0.47 9.45 -11.18
N GLU A 22 0.55 8.40 -11.99
CA GLU A 22 -0.62 7.90 -12.74
C GLU A 22 -1.70 7.39 -11.80
N TRP A 23 -1.35 6.73 -10.70
CA TRP A 23 -2.29 6.32 -9.66
C TRP A 23 -2.98 7.52 -9.03
N ALA A 24 -2.23 8.52 -8.58
CA ALA A 24 -2.78 9.72 -7.96
C ALA A 24 -3.69 10.48 -8.93
N ASP A 25 -3.27 10.67 -10.18
CA ASP A 25 -4.06 11.36 -11.22
C ASP A 25 -5.38 10.60 -11.49
N TYR A 26 -5.36 9.26 -11.57
CA TYR A 26 -6.55 8.43 -11.75
C TYR A 26 -7.51 8.55 -10.55
N ILE A 27 -7.00 8.53 -9.32
CA ILE A 27 -7.81 8.71 -8.10
C ILE A 27 -8.46 10.09 -8.10
N ILE A 28 -7.69 11.15 -8.38
CA ILE A 28 -8.19 12.53 -8.44
C ILE A 28 -9.28 12.67 -9.50
N GLU A 29 -9.08 12.12 -10.69
CA GLU A 29 -10.08 12.13 -11.75
C GLU A 29 -11.35 11.36 -11.36
N THR A 30 -11.23 10.23 -10.70
CA THR A 30 -12.35 9.41 -10.22
C THR A 30 -13.15 10.16 -9.16
N LEU A 31 -12.48 10.74 -8.15
CA LEU A 31 -13.12 11.57 -7.13
C LEU A 31 -13.83 12.76 -7.73
N ALA A 32 -13.21 13.43 -8.70
CA ALA A 32 -13.77 14.59 -9.37
C ALA A 32 -15.04 14.29 -10.19
N GLN A 33 -15.19 13.06 -10.73
CA GLN A 33 -16.39 12.61 -11.45
C GLN A 33 -17.61 12.54 -10.52
N ASP A 34 -17.38 12.19 -9.24
CA ASP A 34 -18.42 12.15 -8.19
C ASP A 34 -18.47 13.43 -7.35
N GLU A 35 -17.97 14.54 -7.91
CA GLU A 35 -18.00 15.87 -7.31
C GLU A 35 -17.20 16.01 -5.98
N ILE A 36 -16.31 15.06 -5.68
CA ILE A 36 -15.39 15.10 -4.53
C ILE A 36 -14.10 15.78 -5.00
N ARG A 37 -13.93 17.06 -4.70
CA ARG A 37 -12.79 17.89 -5.13
C ARG A 37 -11.96 18.42 -3.98
N ASP A 38 -12.41 18.21 -2.77
CA ASP A 38 -11.80 18.62 -1.50
C ASP A 38 -12.37 17.81 -0.34
N GLY A 39 -11.91 18.07 0.87
CA GLY A 39 -12.36 17.48 2.11
C GLY A 39 -11.51 16.28 2.52
N LEU A 40 -11.96 15.62 3.58
CA LEU A 40 -11.18 14.59 4.26
C LEU A 40 -11.19 13.26 3.49
N VAL A 41 -10.01 12.75 3.19
CA VAL A 41 -9.78 11.47 2.50
C VAL A 41 -8.89 10.60 3.36
N LEU A 42 -9.27 9.32 3.51
CA LEU A 42 -8.50 8.30 4.21
C LEU A 42 -7.76 7.42 3.23
N GLU A 43 -6.48 7.18 3.45
CA GLU A 43 -5.71 6.14 2.78
C GLU A 43 -5.40 4.99 3.76
N LEU A 44 -5.83 3.77 3.41
CA LEU A 44 -5.55 2.53 4.14
C LEU A 44 -4.34 1.83 3.53
N GLY A 45 -3.36 1.47 4.38
CA GLY A 45 -2.08 0.91 3.94
C GLY A 45 -1.24 1.97 3.20
N CYS A 46 -1.12 3.18 3.76
CA CYS A 46 -0.47 4.31 3.11
C CYS A 46 1.06 4.14 2.94
N GLY A 47 1.67 3.16 3.61
CA GLY A 47 3.10 2.90 3.54
C GLY A 47 3.93 4.15 3.87
N THR A 48 4.86 4.48 2.98
CA THR A 48 5.71 5.68 3.08
C THR A 48 5.01 6.99 2.72
N GLY A 49 3.68 6.97 2.51
CA GLY A 49 2.84 8.15 2.29
C GLY A 49 2.98 8.81 0.91
N THR A 50 3.55 8.14 -0.08
CA THR A 50 3.81 8.75 -1.41
C THR A 50 2.53 9.19 -2.12
N VAL A 51 1.47 8.35 -2.12
CA VAL A 51 0.17 8.71 -2.72
C VAL A 51 -0.56 9.70 -1.83
N THR A 52 -0.49 9.54 -0.50
CA THR A 52 -1.06 10.48 0.47
C THR A 52 -0.56 11.92 0.24
N GLU A 53 0.75 12.12 0.06
CA GLU A 53 1.37 13.41 -0.22
C GLU A 53 0.88 14.00 -1.56
N MET A 54 0.77 13.16 -2.61
CA MET A 54 0.27 13.60 -3.92
C MET A 54 -1.19 14.06 -3.88
N LEU A 55 -2.02 13.43 -3.05
CA LEU A 55 -3.41 13.83 -2.87
C LEU A 55 -3.52 15.10 -2.00
N ALA A 56 -2.65 15.26 -1.01
CA ALA A 56 -2.54 16.50 -0.25
C ALA A 56 -2.13 17.68 -1.15
N ASP A 57 -1.16 17.48 -2.07
CA ASP A 57 -0.79 18.43 -3.11
C ASP A 57 -1.97 18.84 -3.99
N ALA A 58 -2.90 17.92 -4.25
CA ALA A 58 -4.12 18.19 -5.02
C ALA A 58 -5.21 18.92 -4.23
N GLY A 59 -5.02 19.13 -2.92
CA GLY A 59 -5.89 19.92 -2.05
C GLY A 59 -6.87 19.13 -1.19
N TYR A 60 -6.66 17.81 -1.06
CA TYR A 60 -7.43 17.00 -0.11
C TYR A 60 -6.83 17.08 1.30
N ASP A 61 -7.68 17.02 2.32
CA ASP A 61 -7.26 16.85 3.70
C ASP A 61 -7.01 15.35 3.92
N MET A 62 -5.77 14.95 4.24
CA MET A 62 -5.39 13.55 4.22
C MET A 62 -5.22 12.93 5.61
N ILE A 63 -5.76 11.71 5.75
CA ILE A 63 -5.40 10.77 6.83
C ILE A 63 -4.75 9.57 6.17
N GLY A 64 -3.54 9.20 6.60
CA GLY A 64 -2.88 7.94 6.22
C GLY A 64 -2.84 6.97 7.38
N ILE A 65 -3.24 5.72 7.13
CA ILE A 65 -3.17 4.63 8.11
C ILE A 65 -2.24 3.56 7.58
N ASP A 66 -1.32 3.10 8.43
CA ASP A 66 -0.49 1.93 8.17
C ASP A 66 -0.21 1.19 9.48
N ASN A 67 0.02 -0.11 9.43
CA ASN A 67 0.37 -0.91 10.61
C ASN A 67 1.88 -1.04 10.85
N SER A 68 2.72 -0.45 9.97
CA SER A 68 4.17 -0.37 10.12
C SER A 68 4.60 0.98 10.65
N GLU A 69 5.18 0.98 11.86
CA GLU A 69 5.77 2.18 12.46
C GLU A 69 6.89 2.74 11.59
N GLU A 70 7.66 1.87 10.96
CA GLU A 70 8.79 2.24 10.13
C GLU A 70 8.34 2.92 8.82
N MET A 71 7.28 2.42 8.18
CA MET A 71 6.70 3.07 6.99
C MET A 71 6.15 4.46 7.34
N LEU A 72 5.46 4.57 8.46
CA LEU A 72 4.94 5.85 8.93
C LEU A 72 6.05 6.84 9.33
N ALA A 73 7.21 6.37 9.78
CA ALA A 73 8.35 7.24 10.04
C ALA A 73 8.81 7.95 8.75
N GLU A 74 8.95 7.21 7.64
CA GLU A 74 9.27 7.79 6.32
C GLU A 74 8.16 8.74 5.83
N ALA A 75 6.88 8.36 6.03
CA ALA A 75 5.75 9.22 5.69
C ALA A 75 5.76 10.54 6.49
N MET A 76 6.11 10.49 7.77
CA MET A 76 6.25 11.67 8.61
C MET A 76 7.42 12.56 8.21
N GLU A 77 8.52 11.98 7.70
CA GLU A 77 9.65 12.75 7.15
C GLU A 77 9.21 13.50 5.88
N LYS A 78 8.53 12.82 4.94
CA LYS A 78 7.96 13.47 3.73
C LYS A 78 7.00 14.60 4.09
N ARG A 79 6.10 14.39 5.06
CA ARG A 79 5.20 15.44 5.57
C ARG A 79 5.96 16.63 6.13
N ALA A 80 7.07 16.39 6.85
CA ALA A 80 7.89 17.48 7.40
C ALA A 80 8.58 18.29 6.31
N GLU A 81 8.94 17.66 5.19
CA GLU A 81 9.56 18.32 4.02
C GLU A 81 8.52 19.08 3.19
N SER A 82 7.35 18.47 2.92
CA SER A 82 6.28 19.10 2.13
C SER A 82 5.57 20.23 2.88
N GLY A 83 5.46 20.07 4.21
CA GLY A 83 4.73 21.00 5.08
C GLY A 83 3.21 20.82 5.03
N HIS A 84 2.70 19.74 4.44
CA HIS A 84 1.27 19.42 4.43
C HIS A 84 0.76 19.06 5.83
N ASP A 85 -0.51 19.34 6.10
CA ASP A 85 -1.19 18.97 7.36
C ASP A 85 -1.84 17.58 7.21
N ILE A 86 -1.01 16.54 7.12
CA ILE A 86 -1.45 15.15 6.98
C ILE A 86 -1.45 14.48 8.35
N LEU A 87 -2.51 13.74 8.68
CA LEU A 87 -2.59 12.94 9.90
C LEU A 87 -2.20 11.49 9.59
N TYR A 88 -1.02 11.06 10.05
CA TYR A 88 -0.62 9.66 9.99
C TYR A 88 -0.95 8.94 11.30
N LEU A 89 -1.55 7.73 11.20
CA LEU A 89 -2.00 6.93 12.33
C LEU A 89 -1.45 5.50 12.22
N LEU A 90 -0.81 5.03 13.28
CA LEU A 90 -0.39 3.63 13.40
C LEU A 90 -1.61 2.78 13.78
N GLN A 91 -2.31 2.24 12.80
CA GLN A 91 -3.50 1.42 12.97
C GLN A 91 -3.54 0.34 11.89
N ASP A 92 -4.19 -0.78 12.20
CA ASP A 92 -4.49 -1.82 11.23
C ASP A 92 -5.73 -1.42 10.40
N MET A 93 -5.70 -1.67 9.09
CA MET A 93 -6.85 -1.40 8.23
C MET A 93 -8.09 -2.22 8.61
N GLN A 94 -7.91 -3.35 9.29
CA GLN A 94 -9.00 -4.19 9.78
C GLN A 94 -9.63 -3.68 11.08
N ASP A 95 -8.99 -2.74 11.80
CA ASP A 95 -9.45 -2.29 13.12
C ASP A 95 -9.15 -0.80 13.34
N PHE A 96 -9.36 0.01 12.31
CA PHE A 96 -9.13 1.45 12.42
C PHE A 96 -10.32 2.18 13.05
N GLU A 97 -10.01 3.26 13.76
CA GLU A 97 -10.99 4.16 14.35
C GLU A 97 -10.74 5.61 13.92
N LEU A 98 -11.81 6.30 13.52
CA LEU A 98 -11.80 7.73 13.22
C LEU A 98 -12.79 8.48 14.12
N TYR A 99 -12.53 9.77 14.35
CA TYR A 99 -13.45 10.64 15.12
C TYR A 99 -14.67 11.11 14.32
N GLY A 100 -14.70 10.89 13.02
CA GLY A 100 -15.78 11.31 12.12
C GLY A 100 -15.75 10.55 10.82
N THR A 101 -16.57 10.99 9.87
CA THR A 101 -16.65 10.41 8.54
C THR A 101 -15.71 11.11 7.56
N VAL A 102 -15.43 10.46 6.43
CA VAL A 102 -14.56 10.94 5.34
C VAL A 102 -15.31 10.95 4.01
N ARG A 103 -14.91 11.83 3.10
CA ARG A 103 -15.49 11.93 1.74
C ARG A 103 -15.11 10.74 0.86
N ALA A 104 -13.92 10.22 1.05
CA ALA A 104 -13.46 9.03 0.34
C ALA A 104 -12.50 8.21 1.21
N VAL A 105 -12.45 6.91 0.90
CA VAL A 105 -11.42 5.99 1.36
C VAL A 105 -10.69 5.46 0.15
N ILE A 106 -9.37 5.38 0.21
CA ILE A 106 -8.54 4.78 -0.82
C ILE A 106 -7.66 3.70 -0.23
N SER A 107 -7.33 2.67 -1.02
CA SER A 107 -6.37 1.63 -0.66
C SER A 107 -5.73 1.11 -1.93
N VAL A 108 -4.47 1.45 -2.18
CA VAL A 108 -3.79 1.16 -3.44
C VAL A 108 -2.46 0.44 -3.21
N CYS A 109 -1.83 0.03 -4.30
CA CYS A 109 -0.58 -0.72 -4.29
C CYS A 109 -0.69 -2.07 -3.58
N ASP A 110 -1.71 -2.85 -3.95
CA ASP A 110 -1.94 -4.22 -3.49
C ASP A 110 -2.28 -4.36 -1.99
N SER A 111 -2.50 -3.27 -1.26
CA SER A 111 -2.74 -3.31 0.19
C SER A 111 -3.92 -4.22 0.57
N MET A 112 -4.97 -4.24 -0.25
CA MET A 112 -6.13 -5.12 -0.05
C MET A 112 -5.80 -6.61 -0.18
N ASN A 113 -4.76 -6.98 -0.92
CA ASN A 113 -4.38 -8.38 -1.12
C ASN A 113 -3.70 -9.03 0.10
N TYR A 114 -3.36 -8.24 1.13
CA TYR A 114 -2.89 -8.77 2.41
C TYR A 114 -4.01 -9.35 3.27
N LEU A 115 -5.28 -9.07 2.94
CA LEU A 115 -6.44 -9.68 3.58
C LEU A 115 -6.69 -11.05 2.94
N THR A 116 -6.24 -12.11 3.62
CA THR A 116 -6.29 -13.48 3.08
C THR A 116 -7.55 -14.24 3.47
N ASP A 117 -8.42 -13.66 4.26
CA ASP A 117 -9.70 -14.25 4.67
C ASP A 117 -10.88 -13.43 4.12
N GLU A 118 -11.88 -14.11 3.58
CA GLU A 118 -13.11 -13.47 3.06
C GLU A 118 -13.87 -12.70 4.16
N GLU A 119 -13.87 -13.24 5.39
CA GLU A 119 -14.51 -12.62 6.55
C GLU A 119 -13.84 -11.28 6.91
N ASP A 120 -12.51 -11.20 6.79
CA ASP A 120 -11.74 -9.96 7.04
C ASP A 120 -12.06 -8.90 6.00
N LEU A 121 -12.20 -9.31 4.74
CA LEU A 121 -12.57 -8.41 3.65
C LEU A 121 -14.00 -7.86 3.82
N GLU A 122 -14.97 -8.73 4.16
CA GLU A 122 -16.34 -8.30 4.47
C GLU A 122 -16.37 -7.33 5.66
N TYR A 123 -15.59 -7.62 6.70
CA TYR A 123 -15.48 -6.75 7.87
C TYR A 123 -14.89 -5.38 7.50
N LEU A 124 -13.82 -5.35 6.69
CA LEU A 124 -13.23 -4.10 6.21
C LEU A 124 -14.24 -3.27 5.40
N PHE A 125 -14.99 -3.89 4.47
CA PHE A 125 -16.02 -3.15 3.72
C PHE A 125 -17.10 -2.55 4.62
N ALA A 126 -17.51 -3.29 5.65
CA ALA A 126 -18.47 -2.80 6.64
C ALA A 126 -17.88 -1.64 7.46
N LEU A 127 -16.62 -1.73 7.85
CA LEU A 127 -15.90 -0.70 8.61
C LEU A 127 -15.73 0.56 7.78
N VAL A 128 -15.28 0.43 6.53
CA VAL A 128 -15.19 1.54 5.58
C VAL A 128 -16.55 2.22 5.39
N ASN A 129 -17.61 1.44 5.16
CA ASN A 129 -18.97 2.00 5.01
C ASN A 129 -19.44 2.76 6.26
N ASN A 130 -18.99 2.38 7.46
CA ASN A 130 -19.32 3.10 8.70
C ASN A 130 -18.69 4.50 8.76
N TYR A 131 -17.52 4.67 8.14
CA TYR A 131 -16.78 5.92 8.16
C TYR A 131 -16.93 6.76 6.88
N LEU A 132 -17.58 6.25 5.82
CA LEU A 132 -17.87 7.03 4.63
C LEU A 132 -19.05 8.00 4.85
N ASP A 133 -18.91 9.20 4.34
CA ASP A 133 -20.03 10.11 4.17
C ASP A 133 -21.10 9.52 3.24
N PRO A 134 -22.38 9.87 3.38
CA PRO A 134 -23.39 9.50 2.40
C PRO A 134 -23.01 9.96 0.99
N GLY A 135 -22.84 9.01 0.07
CA GLY A 135 -22.35 9.28 -1.29
C GLY A 135 -20.84 9.40 -1.40
N GLY A 136 -20.10 9.02 -0.35
CA GLY A 136 -18.64 8.89 -0.40
C GLY A 136 -18.19 7.68 -1.22
N LEU A 137 -16.94 7.69 -1.65
CA LEU A 137 -16.35 6.63 -2.50
C LEU A 137 -15.33 5.80 -1.74
N PHE A 138 -15.30 4.51 -2.03
CA PHE A 138 -14.18 3.64 -1.70
C PHE A 138 -13.48 3.21 -3.00
N ILE A 139 -12.23 3.62 -3.18
CA ILE A 139 -11.40 3.32 -4.35
C ILE A 139 -10.27 2.40 -3.90
N PHE A 140 -10.15 1.23 -4.50
CA PHE A 140 -9.09 0.28 -4.18
C PHE A 140 -8.65 -0.50 -5.41
N ASP A 141 -7.43 -1.01 -5.37
CA ASP A 141 -6.95 -1.99 -6.33
C ASP A 141 -6.80 -3.38 -5.68
N MET A 142 -6.90 -4.39 -6.50
CA MET A 142 -6.64 -5.78 -6.09
C MET A 142 -6.04 -6.57 -7.23
N ASN A 143 -5.00 -7.33 -6.93
CA ASN A 143 -4.44 -8.28 -7.87
C ASN A 143 -5.36 -9.48 -8.02
N THR A 144 -5.61 -9.84 -9.26
CA THR A 144 -6.47 -10.97 -9.61
C THR A 144 -5.68 -12.30 -9.69
N ILE A 145 -6.39 -13.42 -9.63
CA ILE A 145 -5.82 -14.76 -9.89
C ILE A 145 -5.03 -14.78 -11.21
N HIS A 146 -5.52 -14.10 -12.25
CA HIS A 146 -4.83 -14.02 -13.53
C HIS A 146 -3.44 -13.39 -13.37
N LYS A 147 -3.31 -12.29 -12.61
CA LYS A 147 -2.02 -11.64 -12.41
C LYS A 147 -1.05 -12.56 -11.67
N TYR A 148 -1.46 -13.15 -10.58
CA TYR A 148 -0.57 -14.00 -9.78
C TYR A 148 -0.24 -15.33 -10.46
N ARG A 149 -1.24 -16.01 -11.05
CA ARG A 149 -1.06 -17.34 -11.64
C ARG A 149 -0.43 -17.30 -13.03
N ASP A 150 -0.88 -16.37 -13.89
CA ASP A 150 -0.60 -16.42 -15.33
C ASP A 150 0.41 -15.36 -15.78
N VAL A 151 0.53 -14.24 -15.08
CA VAL A 151 1.44 -13.14 -15.43
C VAL A 151 2.72 -13.21 -14.60
N ILE A 152 2.61 -13.28 -13.26
CA ILE A 152 3.78 -13.38 -12.38
C ILE A 152 4.24 -14.84 -12.29
N GLY A 153 3.34 -15.74 -11.87
CA GLY A 153 3.61 -17.17 -11.73
C GLY A 153 4.79 -17.46 -10.80
N ASP A 154 5.47 -18.59 -11.04
CA ASP A 154 6.69 -18.97 -10.33
C ASP A 154 7.87 -18.26 -11.01
N THR A 155 8.24 -17.09 -10.52
CA THR A 155 9.25 -16.22 -11.14
C THR A 155 10.26 -15.74 -10.12
N THR A 156 11.52 -15.64 -10.54
CA THR A 156 12.56 -14.96 -9.76
C THR A 156 13.00 -13.70 -10.52
N ILE A 157 12.95 -12.58 -9.86
CA ILE A 157 13.44 -11.28 -10.35
C ILE A 157 14.63 -10.88 -9.49
N ALA A 158 15.73 -10.50 -10.11
CA ALA A 158 16.90 -10.00 -9.40
C ALA A 158 17.39 -8.73 -10.08
N GLU A 159 17.74 -7.76 -9.28
CA GLU A 159 18.27 -6.49 -9.73
C GLU A 159 19.46 -6.06 -8.87
N ASP A 160 20.48 -5.51 -9.54
CA ASP A 160 21.69 -5.00 -8.91
C ASP A 160 21.82 -3.51 -9.23
N ARG A 161 21.80 -2.67 -8.18
CA ARG A 161 21.85 -1.20 -8.26
C ARG A 161 22.93 -0.66 -7.34
N GLU A 162 23.32 0.61 -7.52
CA GLU A 162 24.29 1.28 -6.63
C GLU A 162 23.78 1.38 -5.19
N ASP A 163 22.47 1.58 -5.00
CA ASP A 163 21.82 1.72 -3.69
C ASP A 163 21.53 0.39 -3.00
N GLY A 164 21.72 -0.74 -3.70
CA GLY A 164 21.50 -2.08 -3.20
C GLY A 164 21.01 -3.03 -4.26
N SER A 165 20.93 -4.30 -3.90
CA SER A 165 20.45 -5.35 -4.80
C SER A 165 19.30 -6.08 -4.17
N PHE A 166 18.41 -6.65 -4.99
CA PHE A 166 17.36 -7.51 -4.47
C PHE A 166 17.20 -8.80 -5.28
N ILE A 167 16.68 -9.80 -4.61
CA ILE A 167 16.16 -11.03 -5.21
C ILE A 167 14.72 -11.19 -4.73
N TRP A 168 13.79 -11.17 -5.66
CA TRP A 168 12.38 -11.43 -5.42
C TRP A 168 12.00 -12.77 -6.03
N GLU A 169 11.61 -13.72 -5.20
CA GLU A 169 11.16 -15.04 -5.59
C GLU A 169 9.65 -15.12 -5.35
N ASN A 170 8.89 -15.31 -6.43
CA ASN A 170 7.43 -15.44 -6.37
C ASN A 170 7.02 -16.88 -6.62
N SER A 171 6.04 -17.36 -5.88
CA SER A 171 5.41 -18.67 -6.08
C SER A 171 3.90 -18.57 -5.89
N TYR A 172 3.16 -19.28 -6.74
CA TYR A 172 1.70 -19.32 -6.66
C TYR A 172 1.20 -20.70 -6.27
N ASP A 173 0.64 -20.82 -5.05
CA ASP A 173 -0.01 -22.02 -4.57
C ASP A 173 -1.41 -22.17 -5.21
N ARG A 174 -1.52 -23.08 -6.16
CA ARG A 174 -2.77 -23.33 -6.91
C ARG A 174 -3.85 -24.01 -6.08
N GLU A 175 -3.48 -24.74 -5.02
CA GLU A 175 -4.44 -25.48 -4.19
C GLU A 175 -5.17 -24.53 -3.24
N ASN A 176 -4.43 -23.60 -2.65
CA ASN A 176 -4.95 -22.64 -1.69
C ASN A 176 -5.26 -21.27 -2.31
N ALA A 177 -4.95 -21.08 -3.59
CA ALA A 177 -5.06 -19.81 -4.30
C ALA A 177 -4.27 -18.66 -3.63
N LEU A 178 -3.11 -18.96 -3.06
CA LEU A 178 -2.25 -18.00 -2.39
C LEU A 178 -1.05 -17.65 -3.25
N ASN A 179 -0.65 -16.40 -3.22
CA ASN A 179 0.61 -15.95 -3.78
C ASN A 179 1.60 -15.67 -2.65
N VAL A 180 2.77 -16.26 -2.73
CA VAL A 180 3.84 -16.05 -1.76
C VAL A 180 5.03 -15.46 -2.48
N TYR A 181 5.58 -14.37 -1.96
CA TYR A 181 6.87 -13.89 -2.42
C TYR A 181 7.85 -13.69 -1.27
N GLU A 182 9.09 -14.07 -1.55
CA GLU A 182 10.22 -13.86 -0.67
C GLU A 182 11.10 -12.78 -1.28
N LEU A 183 11.36 -11.73 -0.52
CA LEU A 183 12.23 -10.63 -0.92
C LEU A 183 13.50 -10.65 -0.08
N ALA A 184 14.64 -10.85 -0.73
CA ALA A 184 15.95 -10.68 -0.13
C ALA A 184 16.58 -9.39 -0.66
N LEU A 185 16.86 -8.45 0.24
CA LEU A 185 17.55 -7.19 -0.05
C LEU A 185 18.98 -7.25 0.45
N PHE A 186 19.92 -6.68 -0.29
CA PHE A 186 21.32 -6.54 0.07
C PHE A 186 21.68 -5.06 0.00
N LEU A 187 21.75 -4.43 1.16
CA LEU A 187 22.02 -2.99 1.28
C LEU A 187 23.48 -2.73 1.59
N PRO A 188 24.14 -1.81 0.87
CA PRO A 188 25.53 -1.47 1.14
C PRO A 188 25.66 -0.77 2.50
N ARG A 189 26.76 -1.02 3.18
CA ARG A 189 27.13 -0.41 4.44
C ARG A 189 28.38 0.46 4.25
N GLU A 190 28.57 1.42 5.14
CA GLU A 190 29.76 2.31 5.13
C GLU A 190 31.08 1.56 5.27
N ASP A 191 31.08 0.37 5.89
CA ASP A 191 32.26 -0.48 6.06
C ASP A 191 32.60 -1.31 4.81
N GLY A 192 31.85 -1.17 3.72
CA GLY A 192 32.03 -1.90 2.46
C GLY A 192 31.45 -3.31 2.47
N LEU A 193 30.72 -3.67 3.52
CA LEU A 193 29.96 -4.92 3.59
C LEU A 193 28.51 -4.68 3.14
N TYR A 194 27.79 -5.79 2.95
CA TYR A 194 26.36 -5.75 2.69
C TYR A 194 25.57 -6.30 3.88
N GLU A 195 24.47 -5.65 4.19
CA GLU A 195 23.48 -6.21 5.10
C GLU A 195 22.37 -6.87 4.31
N LYS A 196 22.02 -8.09 4.69
CA LYS A 196 20.89 -8.81 4.09
C LYS A 196 19.65 -8.61 4.94
N LEU A 197 18.58 -8.12 4.32
CA LEU A 197 17.22 -8.14 4.86
C LEU A 197 16.43 -9.23 4.12
N SER A 198 15.52 -9.91 4.81
CA SER A 198 14.65 -10.93 4.20
C SER A 198 13.23 -10.71 4.69
N LEU A 199 12.31 -10.62 3.74
CA LEU A 199 10.89 -10.40 3.96
C LEU A 199 10.12 -11.50 3.25
N ILE A 200 9.08 -12.03 3.88
CA ILE A 200 8.16 -13.00 3.28
C ILE A 200 6.77 -12.40 3.36
N HIS A 201 6.09 -12.35 2.23
CA HIS A 201 4.72 -11.86 2.13
C HIS A 201 3.82 -12.93 1.53
N ILE A 202 2.60 -13.02 2.08
CA ILE A 202 1.54 -13.88 1.59
C ILE A 202 0.37 -12.98 1.23
N SER A 203 -0.17 -13.18 0.03
CA SER A 203 -1.31 -12.42 -0.48
C SER A 203 -2.32 -13.33 -1.18
N GLU A 204 -3.60 -13.01 -1.04
CA GLU A 204 -4.67 -13.71 -1.74
C GLU A 204 -5.16 -12.88 -2.93
N PRO A 205 -5.25 -13.47 -4.14
CA PRO A 205 -5.86 -12.80 -5.29
C PRO A 205 -7.39 -12.77 -5.14
N THR A 206 -8.00 -11.69 -5.60
CA THR A 206 -9.46 -11.60 -5.69
C THR A 206 -10.03 -12.70 -6.56
N ARG A 207 -10.96 -13.49 -6.04
CA ARG A 207 -11.76 -14.42 -6.83
C ARG A 207 -12.81 -13.64 -7.61
N GLN A 208 -12.81 -13.76 -8.93
CA GLN A 208 -13.72 -13.04 -9.83
C GLN A 208 -15.22 -13.38 -9.58
N GLU A 209 -15.52 -14.38 -8.74
CA GLU A 209 -16.87 -14.81 -8.40
C GLU A 209 -17.48 -14.06 -7.19
N ALA A 210 -16.68 -13.31 -6.44
CA ALA A 210 -17.14 -12.61 -5.23
C ALA A 210 -17.78 -11.22 -5.50
N ILE A 211 -17.79 -10.76 -6.76
CA ILE A 211 -18.32 -9.43 -7.14
C ILE A 211 -19.50 -9.57 -8.13
N SER A 212 -20.49 -10.39 -7.79
CA SER A 212 -21.73 -10.47 -8.59
C SER A 212 -22.97 -10.23 -7.75
#